data_0a6776e7a074d1b2e9309297c2e75654
#
_entry.id   0a6776e7a074d1b2e9309297c2e75654
#
_cell.length_a   1.000
_cell.length_b   1.000
_cell.length_c   1.000
_cell.angle_alpha   90.00
_cell.angle_beta   90.00
_cell.angle_gamma   90.00
#
_symmetry.space_group_name_H-M   'P 1'
#
loop_
_entity.id
_entity.type
_entity.pdbx_description
1 polymer ?
#
loop_
_entity_poly.entity_id
_entity_poly.type
_entity_poly.pdbx_seq_one_letter_code
_entity_poly.pdbx_strand_id
1 'polypeptide(L)'
;MSVDSNMVRRGFLKCMTGAGSAMVWTVAGGVPRSRLIGSAEAATNEFTFVQISDSHLGFDKAANPNVTATLQEALDAIGKLPKKPAFMIHTGDITHLSKPAQFDTAAQLCGGTKLTMYTVPGEHDILEEDGKSYLNRFGKGTKGDGWYSFEANGVHFIGLVNVVNFQGNGLGNLGHDQLEWLENDVKHLSASTPIVVMAHVPLWIVYQDWGWGTVDGAQALHI
;
A
#
# COMPACT_ATOMS: atom_id res chain seq x y z
N MET A 1 17.80 16.15 -29.08
CA MET A 1 17.45 14.72 -29.07
C MET A 1 16.11 14.61 -28.38
N SER A 2 15.02 14.41 -29.13
CA SER A 2 13.69 14.22 -28.55
C SER A 2 13.59 12.77 -28.07
N VAL A 3 13.47 12.59 -26.77
CA VAL A 3 13.14 11.28 -26.19
C VAL A 3 11.75 10.90 -26.68
N ASP A 4 11.65 9.77 -27.36
CA ASP A 4 10.40 9.28 -27.93
C ASP A 4 9.35 9.03 -26.83
N SER A 5 8.39 9.94 -26.71
CA SER A 5 7.33 9.94 -25.70
C SER A 5 6.46 8.65 -25.74
N ASN A 6 6.46 7.95 -26.89
CA ASN A 6 5.74 6.68 -27.04
C ASN A 6 6.42 5.51 -26.33
N MET A 7 7.75 5.53 -26.21
CA MET A 7 8.49 4.46 -25.52
C MET A 7 8.28 4.53 -24.01
N VAL A 8 8.20 5.75 -23.45
CA VAL A 8 7.94 5.99 -22.02
C VAL A 8 6.49 5.58 -21.65
N ARG A 9 5.50 5.94 -22.48
CA ARG A 9 4.08 5.56 -22.27
C ARG A 9 3.87 4.05 -22.36
N ARG A 10 4.47 3.37 -23.33
CA ARG A 10 4.37 1.90 -23.46
C ARG A 10 5.06 1.15 -22.33
N GLY A 11 6.15 1.67 -21.78
CA GLY A 11 6.83 1.15 -20.59
C GLY A 11 5.95 1.30 -19.35
N PHE A 12 5.34 2.46 -19.16
CA PHE A 12 4.44 2.75 -18.04
C PHE A 12 3.17 1.88 -18.07
N LEU A 13 2.51 1.77 -19.24
CA LEU A 13 1.33 0.92 -19.40
C LEU A 13 1.63 -0.58 -19.25
N LYS A 14 2.82 -1.04 -19.65
CA LYS A 14 3.24 -2.44 -19.42
C LYS A 14 3.49 -2.74 -17.93
N CYS A 15 3.90 -1.76 -17.14
CA CYS A 15 3.99 -1.90 -15.69
C CYS A 15 2.62 -1.95 -15.01
N MET A 16 1.60 -1.29 -15.57
CA MET A 16 0.25 -1.28 -15.00
C MET A 16 -0.60 -2.50 -15.40
N THR A 17 -0.24 -3.24 -16.44
CA THR A 17 -1.02 -4.38 -16.94
C THR A 17 -0.50 -5.74 -16.47
N GLY A 18 0.55 -5.77 -15.66
CA GLY A 18 1.12 -7.02 -15.17
C GLY A 18 1.66 -6.86 -13.76
N ALA A 19 0.96 -7.35 -12.79
CA ALA A 19 1.32 -7.42 -11.38
C ALA A 19 1.37 -6.08 -10.63
N GLY A 20 0.86 -6.12 -9.44
CA GLY A 20 0.92 -5.03 -8.48
C GLY A 20 2.26 -4.27 -8.52
N SER A 21 2.20 -2.96 -8.57
CA SER A 21 3.39 -2.12 -8.67
C SER A 21 4.24 -2.29 -7.41
N ALA A 22 5.45 -2.81 -7.58
CA ALA A 22 6.40 -2.92 -6.50
C ALA A 22 7.39 -1.76 -6.57
N MET A 23 7.51 -1.03 -5.46
CA MET A 23 8.38 0.14 -5.33
C MET A 23 9.36 -0.04 -4.18
N VAL A 24 10.58 0.46 -4.38
CA VAL A 24 11.56 0.63 -3.29
C VAL A 24 11.51 2.06 -2.82
N TRP A 25 11.35 2.24 -1.54
CA TRP A 25 11.42 3.54 -0.87
C TRP A 25 12.72 3.65 -0.10
N THR A 26 13.35 4.79 -0.20
CA THR A 26 14.57 5.15 0.52
C THR A 26 14.31 6.43 1.29
N VAL A 27 14.69 6.47 2.56
CA VAL A 27 14.61 7.68 3.38
C VAL A 27 16.02 8.19 3.66
N ALA A 28 16.33 9.37 3.14
CA ALA A 28 17.61 10.06 3.30
C ALA A 28 17.37 11.45 3.88
N GLY A 29 17.95 11.76 5.04
CA GLY A 29 17.78 13.06 5.69
C GLY A 29 16.31 13.38 6.01
N GLY A 30 15.49 12.37 6.28
CA GLY A 30 14.05 12.55 6.54
C GLY A 30 13.18 12.69 5.30
N VAL A 31 13.75 12.66 4.09
CA VAL A 31 12.99 12.81 2.83
C VAL A 31 12.81 11.44 2.16
N PRO A 32 11.57 10.93 2.04
CA PRO A 32 11.30 9.70 1.31
C PRO A 32 11.45 9.92 -0.20
N ARG A 33 12.06 8.93 -0.87
CA ARG A 33 12.21 8.86 -2.33
C ARG A 33 11.80 7.48 -2.80
N SER A 34 11.06 7.39 -3.89
CA SER A 34 10.60 6.12 -4.46
C SER A 34 11.23 5.82 -5.81
N ARG A 35 11.35 4.54 -6.13
CA ARG A 35 11.72 4.03 -7.45
C ARG A 35 11.03 2.69 -7.72
N LEU A 36 10.79 2.37 -8.99
CA LEU A 36 10.29 1.06 -9.37
C LEU A 36 11.39 0.00 -9.19
N ILE A 37 11.01 -1.21 -8.77
CA ILE A 37 11.91 -2.37 -8.73
C ILE A 37 12.40 -2.65 -10.15
N GLY A 38 13.72 -2.87 -10.28
CA GLY A 38 14.37 -3.09 -11.59
C GLY A 38 14.95 -1.84 -12.26
N SER A 39 14.76 -0.63 -11.69
CA SER A 39 15.50 0.56 -12.14
C SER A 39 16.93 0.56 -11.61
N ALA A 40 17.86 1.20 -12.36
CA ALA A 40 19.28 1.29 -11.99
C ALA A 40 19.48 1.84 -10.59
N GLU A 41 20.43 1.25 -9.84
CA GLU A 41 20.61 1.45 -8.42
C GLU A 41 21.78 2.34 -8.06
N ALA A 42 21.58 3.16 -7.01
CA ALA A 42 22.68 3.65 -6.19
C ALA A 42 22.63 2.89 -4.84
N ALA A 43 23.66 2.11 -4.55
CA ALA A 43 23.80 1.49 -3.24
C ALA A 43 24.05 2.59 -2.19
N THR A 44 23.07 2.87 -1.37
CA THR A 44 23.18 3.81 -0.26
C THR A 44 23.04 3.07 1.07
N ASN A 45 23.71 3.54 2.11
CA ASN A 45 23.52 3.03 3.48
C ASN A 45 22.21 3.51 4.11
N GLU A 46 21.30 4.00 3.30
CA GLU A 46 20.05 4.60 3.69
C GLU A 46 19.00 3.55 4.11
N PHE A 47 18.07 3.97 4.95
CA PHE A 47 16.91 3.17 5.32
C PHE A 47 16.02 2.94 4.10
N THR A 48 15.68 1.68 3.83
CA THR A 48 14.83 1.30 2.71
C THR A 48 13.71 0.38 3.13
N PHE A 49 12.54 0.55 2.55
CA PHE A 49 11.41 -0.36 2.62
C PHE A 49 10.83 -0.55 1.21
N VAL A 50 10.02 -1.58 1.04
CA VAL A 50 9.34 -1.85 -0.24
C VAL A 50 7.84 -1.71 -0.07
N GLN A 51 7.20 -1.28 -1.14
CA GLN A 51 5.74 -1.20 -1.25
C GLN A 51 5.28 -2.07 -2.41
N ILE A 52 4.25 -2.85 -2.17
CA ILE A 52 3.45 -3.55 -3.18
C ILE A 52 1.99 -3.16 -3.00
N SER A 53 1.18 -3.31 -4.04
CA SER A 53 -0.24 -2.99 -4.04
C SER A 53 -0.98 -3.86 -5.04
N ASP A 54 -2.29 -4.04 -4.84
CA ASP A 54 -3.21 -4.57 -5.85
C ASP A 54 -2.80 -5.97 -6.36
N SER A 55 -2.43 -6.87 -5.47
CA SER A 55 -2.07 -8.24 -5.83
C SER A 55 -3.27 -9.07 -6.28
N HIS A 56 -4.49 -8.70 -5.89
CA HIS A 56 -5.76 -9.30 -6.30
C HIS A 56 -5.74 -10.82 -6.37
N LEU A 57 -5.20 -11.49 -5.36
CA LEU A 57 -5.16 -12.97 -5.35
C LEU A 57 -6.56 -13.55 -5.51
N GLY A 58 -6.69 -14.45 -6.49
CA GLY A 58 -7.96 -15.01 -6.92
C GLY A 58 -8.55 -14.38 -8.17
N PHE A 59 -7.95 -13.31 -8.73
CA PHE A 59 -8.30 -12.81 -10.06
C PHE A 59 -7.76 -13.78 -11.13
N ASP A 60 -8.58 -14.07 -12.17
CA ASP A 60 -8.28 -15.10 -13.17
C ASP A 60 -8.69 -14.69 -14.61
N LYS A 61 -8.86 -13.37 -14.87
CA LYS A 61 -9.28 -12.89 -16.19
C LYS A 61 -8.10 -12.63 -17.11
N ALA A 62 -8.39 -12.40 -18.39
CA ALA A 62 -7.41 -12.22 -19.45
C ALA A 62 -6.36 -11.12 -19.18
N ALA A 63 -6.70 -10.11 -18.38
CA ALA A 63 -5.76 -9.04 -18.01
C ALA A 63 -4.57 -9.56 -17.20
N ASN A 64 -4.78 -10.54 -16.31
CA ASN A 64 -3.75 -11.27 -15.59
C ASN A 64 -4.25 -12.68 -15.24
N PRO A 65 -4.02 -13.68 -16.07
CA PRO A 65 -4.57 -15.03 -15.85
C PRO A 65 -3.87 -15.81 -14.72
N ASN A 66 -2.77 -15.28 -14.17
CA ASN A 66 -2.02 -15.91 -13.09
C ASN A 66 -1.42 -14.87 -12.14
N VAL A 67 -2.26 -14.22 -11.35
CA VAL A 67 -1.85 -13.22 -10.35
C VAL A 67 -0.89 -13.78 -9.30
N THR A 68 -1.00 -15.08 -8.98
CA THR A 68 -0.11 -15.73 -8.02
C THR A 68 1.34 -15.76 -8.54
N ALA A 69 1.54 -16.13 -9.81
CA ALA A 69 2.88 -16.10 -10.43
C ALA A 69 3.41 -14.66 -10.49
N THR A 70 2.56 -13.72 -10.81
CA THR A 70 2.91 -12.30 -10.90
C THR A 70 3.36 -11.75 -9.54
N LEU A 71 2.63 -12.06 -8.47
CA LEU A 71 3.05 -11.68 -7.12
C LEU A 71 4.38 -12.36 -6.77
N GLN A 72 4.55 -13.64 -7.08
CA GLN A 72 5.81 -14.36 -6.82
C GLN A 72 7.00 -13.70 -7.53
N GLU A 73 6.85 -13.28 -8.79
CA GLU A 73 7.88 -12.55 -9.53
C GLU A 73 8.28 -11.25 -8.84
N ALA A 74 7.30 -10.49 -8.32
CA ALA A 74 7.55 -9.26 -7.57
C ALA A 74 8.33 -9.55 -6.27
N LEU A 75 7.92 -10.59 -5.52
CA LEU A 75 8.60 -11.02 -4.30
C LEU A 75 10.02 -11.54 -4.55
N ASP A 76 10.23 -12.27 -5.65
CA ASP A 76 11.56 -12.71 -6.08
C ASP A 76 12.45 -11.53 -6.45
N ALA A 77 11.89 -10.50 -7.10
CA ALA A 77 12.64 -9.29 -7.41
C ALA A 77 13.02 -8.51 -6.14
N ILE A 78 12.13 -8.47 -5.14
CA ILE A 78 12.45 -7.92 -3.81
C ILE A 78 13.58 -8.69 -3.15
N GLY A 79 13.55 -10.04 -3.24
CA GLY A 79 14.60 -10.90 -2.69
C GLY A 79 15.98 -10.73 -3.35
N LYS A 80 16.02 -10.20 -4.57
CA LYS A 80 17.26 -9.92 -5.33
C LYS A 80 17.80 -8.49 -5.12
N LEU A 81 17.13 -7.66 -4.32
CA LEU A 81 17.64 -6.32 -4.02
C LEU A 81 19.01 -6.41 -3.36
N PRO A 82 19.98 -5.57 -3.75
CA PRO A 82 21.33 -5.59 -3.20
C PRO A 82 21.38 -5.34 -1.68
N LYS A 83 20.40 -4.59 -1.18
CA LYS A 83 20.20 -4.36 0.25
C LYS A 83 18.82 -4.87 0.64
N LYS A 84 18.78 -5.70 1.67
CA LYS A 84 17.52 -6.20 2.23
C LYS A 84 16.70 -5.02 2.78
N PRO A 85 15.45 -4.83 2.32
CA PRO A 85 14.55 -3.84 2.90
C PRO A 85 14.26 -4.13 4.37
N ALA A 86 13.98 -3.10 5.14
CA ALA A 86 13.64 -3.25 6.56
C ALA A 86 12.30 -3.97 6.75
N PHE A 87 11.34 -3.68 5.88
CA PHE A 87 10.00 -4.27 5.88
C PHE A 87 9.34 -4.08 4.50
N MET A 88 8.16 -4.64 4.36
CA MET A 88 7.29 -4.52 3.19
C MET A 88 5.95 -3.89 3.61
N ILE A 89 5.42 -3.01 2.79
CA ILE A 89 4.07 -2.45 2.90
C ILE A 89 3.23 -3.02 1.76
N HIS A 90 2.00 -3.44 2.06
CA HIS A 90 0.97 -3.74 1.05
C HIS A 90 -0.19 -2.75 1.19
N THR A 91 -0.42 -1.94 0.16
CA THR A 91 -1.38 -0.83 0.22
C THR A 91 -2.80 -1.19 -0.25
N GLY A 92 -3.21 -2.44 -0.05
CA GLY A 92 -4.58 -2.90 -0.24
C GLY A 92 -4.81 -3.67 -1.54
N ASP A 93 -6.04 -4.19 -1.67
CA ASP A 93 -6.44 -5.13 -2.71
C ASP A 93 -5.52 -6.36 -2.77
N ILE A 94 -5.28 -6.92 -1.58
CA ILE A 94 -4.49 -8.14 -1.40
C ILE A 94 -5.19 -9.30 -2.08
N THR A 95 -6.52 -9.37 -1.91
CA THR A 95 -7.40 -10.40 -2.46
C THR A 95 -8.32 -9.82 -3.51
N HIS A 96 -8.95 -10.69 -4.31
CA HIS A 96 -9.94 -10.23 -5.30
C HIS A 96 -11.38 -10.32 -4.78
N LEU A 97 -11.66 -11.28 -3.89
CA LEU A 97 -13.02 -11.58 -3.42
C LEU A 97 -13.10 -11.80 -1.89
N SER A 98 -12.17 -11.28 -1.12
CA SER A 98 -12.10 -11.45 0.35
C SER A 98 -12.16 -12.90 0.85
N LYS A 99 -11.87 -13.89 -0.01
CA LYS A 99 -11.97 -15.31 0.39
C LYS A 99 -10.83 -15.69 1.35
N PRO A 100 -11.10 -16.46 2.41
CA PRO A 100 -10.08 -16.93 3.34
C PRO A 100 -8.85 -17.55 2.66
N ALA A 101 -9.05 -18.42 1.67
CA ALA A 101 -7.97 -19.05 0.94
C ALA A 101 -7.09 -18.07 0.14
N GLN A 102 -7.64 -16.93 -0.31
CA GLN A 102 -6.89 -15.88 -1.00
C GLN A 102 -5.97 -15.17 -0.03
N PHE A 103 -6.45 -14.84 1.17
CA PHE A 103 -5.63 -14.28 2.25
C PHE A 103 -4.55 -15.25 2.71
N ASP A 104 -4.87 -16.56 2.84
CA ASP A 104 -3.90 -17.58 3.24
C ASP A 104 -2.77 -17.69 2.20
N THR A 105 -3.11 -17.64 0.92
CA THR A 105 -2.12 -17.62 -0.18
C THR A 105 -1.24 -16.35 -0.10
N ALA A 106 -1.83 -15.17 0.14
CA ALA A 106 -1.08 -13.93 0.32
C ALA A 106 -0.09 -14.03 1.48
N ALA A 107 -0.58 -14.48 2.64
CA ALA A 107 0.25 -14.63 3.84
C ALA A 107 1.41 -15.60 3.61
N GLN A 108 1.16 -16.72 2.92
CA GLN A 108 2.19 -17.71 2.59
C GLN A 108 3.26 -17.12 1.65
N LEU A 109 2.85 -16.52 0.54
CA LEU A 109 3.77 -15.96 -0.45
C LEU A 109 4.61 -14.83 0.16
N CYS A 110 3.96 -13.84 0.74
CA CYS A 110 4.64 -12.69 1.34
C CYS A 110 5.54 -13.12 2.51
N GLY A 111 5.08 -14.08 3.32
CA GLY A 111 5.87 -14.65 4.43
C GLY A 111 7.17 -15.33 3.97
N GLY A 112 7.22 -15.83 2.73
CA GLY A 112 8.42 -16.38 2.12
C GLY A 112 9.59 -15.39 2.03
N THR A 113 9.32 -14.10 1.98
CA THR A 113 10.35 -13.04 1.96
C THR A 113 11.07 -12.85 3.31
N LYS A 114 10.47 -13.33 4.40
CA LYS A 114 10.92 -13.10 5.79
C LYS A 114 11.04 -11.59 6.14
N LEU A 115 10.29 -10.74 5.45
CA LEU A 115 10.10 -9.35 5.81
C LEU A 115 8.86 -9.21 6.68
N THR A 116 8.90 -8.32 7.66
CA THR A 116 7.67 -7.88 8.31
C THR A 116 6.80 -7.19 7.26
N MET A 117 5.54 -7.58 7.16
CA MET A 117 4.58 -6.96 6.26
C MET A 117 3.60 -6.11 7.04
N TYR A 118 3.49 -4.85 6.69
CA TYR A 118 2.46 -3.92 7.15
C TYR A 118 1.43 -3.76 6.04
N THR A 119 0.14 -3.74 6.38
CA THR A 119 -0.93 -3.70 5.37
C THR A 119 -2.00 -2.69 5.72
N VAL A 120 -2.65 -2.12 4.71
CA VAL A 120 -3.98 -1.53 4.80
C VAL A 120 -4.89 -2.28 3.84
N PRO A 121 -6.19 -2.44 4.11
CA PRO A 121 -7.09 -3.11 3.19
C PRO A 121 -7.45 -2.23 2.00
N GLY A 122 -7.70 -2.86 0.84
CA GLY A 122 -8.45 -2.27 -0.25
C GLY A 122 -9.92 -2.70 -0.22
N GLU A 123 -10.73 -2.19 -1.14
CA GLU A 123 -12.16 -2.49 -1.19
C GLU A 123 -12.44 -3.96 -1.49
N HIS A 124 -11.56 -4.61 -2.23
CA HIS A 124 -11.64 -6.05 -2.50
C HIS A 124 -11.32 -6.93 -1.30
N ASP A 125 -10.72 -6.38 -0.24
CA ASP A 125 -10.37 -7.12 0.97
C ASP A 125 -11.49 -7.13 2.02
N ILE A 126 -12.53 -6.32 1.82
CA ILE A 126 -13.61 -6.13 2.79
C ILE A 126 -14.99 -6.56 2.28
N LEU A 127 -15.06 -7.22 1.12
CA LEU A 127 -16.32 -7.63 0.48
C LEU A 127 -17.13 -8.64 1.30
N GLU A 128 -16.46 -9.41 2.17
CA GLU A 128 -17.11 -10.39 3.03
C GLU A 128 -16.97 -10.00 4.50
N GLU A 129 -18.06 -10.06 5.24
CA GLU A 129 -18.13 -9.88 6.70
C GLU A 129 -17.48 -8.56 7.19
N ASP A 130 -17.63 -7.46 6.43
CA ASP A 130 -17.10 -6.14 6.78
C ASP A 130 -15.60 -6.17 7.11
N GLY A 131 -14.83 -6.96 6.36
CA GLY A 131 -13.38 -7.04 6.52
C GLY A 131 -12.89 -7.95 7.66
N LYS A 132 -13.74 -8.73 8.31
CA LYS A 132 -13.31 -9.64 9.39
C LYS A 132 -12.24 -10.62 8.95
N SER A 133 -12.34 -11.15 7.74
CA SER A 133 -11.34 -12.06 7.19
C SER A 133 -9.97 -11.39 7.04
N TYR A 134 -9.92 -10.12 6.67
CA TYR A 134 -8.72 -9.32 6.65
C TYR A 134 -8.17 -9.09 8.07
N LEU A 135 -9.01 -8.61 8.99
CA LEU A 135 -8.60 -8.30 10.36
C LEU A 135 -8.09 -9.54 11.12
N ASN A 136 -8.68 -10.70 10.89
CA ASN A 136 -8.23 -11.96 11.49
C ASN A 136 -6.79 -12.33 11.11
N ARG A 137 -6.31 -11.88 9.94
CA ARG A 137 -4.97 -12.20 9.45
C ARG A 137 -3.97 -11.07 9.64
N PHE A 138 -4.39 -9.85 9.43
CA PHE A 138 -3.50 -8.67 9.40
C PHE A 138 -3.81 -7.64 10.48
N GLY A 139 -4.95 -7.75 11.17
CA GLY A 139 -5.40 -6.76 12.16
C GLY A 139 -4.73 -6.84 13.53
N LYS A 140 -3.77 -7.73 13.74
CA LYS A 140 -3.11 -7.85 15.04
C LYS A 140 -2.37 -6.56 15.42
N GLY A 141 -2.81 -5.92 16.52
CA GLY A 141 -2.22 -4.69 17.02
C GLY A 141 -2.78 -3.41 16.41
N THR A 142 -3.73 -3.52 15.48
CA THR A 142 -4.44 -2.39 14.89
C THR A 142 -5.57 -1.88 15.80
N LYS A 143 -6.15 -0.75 15.44
CA LYS A 143 -7.31 -0.12 16.09
C LYS A 143 -8.50 -0.14 15.13
N GLY A 144 -9.72 -0.04 15.68
CA GLY A 144 -10.95 0.02 14.90
C GLY A 144 -10.99 -1.00 13.75
N ASP A 145 -11.24 -0.52 12.55
CA ASP A 145 -11.32 -1.33 11.33
C ASP A 145 -9.94 -1.67 10.73
N GLY A 146 -8.87 -1.48 11.47
CA GLY A 146 -7.54 -1.90 11.06
C GLY A 146 -6.49 -0.79 10.93
N TRP A 147 -6.77 0.44 11.37
CA TRP A 147 -5.76 1.52 11.35
C TRP A 147 -4.73 1.40 12.46
N TYR A 148 -3.54 1.93 12.22
CA TYR A 148 -2.41 1.82 13.15
C TYR A 148 -1.29 2.80 12.79
N SER A 149 -0.32 2.94 13.71
CA SER A 149 0.95 3.60 13.44
C SER A 149 2.13 2.80 13.99
N PHE A 150 3.32 3.08 13.48
CA PHE A 150 4.57 2.52 13.99
C PHE A 150 5.75 3.42 13.64
N GLU A 151 6.83 3.26 14.38
CA GLU A 151 8.08 3.98 14.17
C GLU A 151 9.13 3.08 13.49
N ALA A 152 9.80 3.60 12.50
CA ALA A 152 10.96 2.95 11.92
C ALA A 152 12.00 3.97 11.46
N ASN A 153 13.20 3.85 12.01
CA ASN A 153 14.37 4.69 11.65
C ASN A 153 14.10 6.21 11.71
N GLY A 154 13.35 6.66 12.72
CA GLY A 154 13.01 8.08 12.92
C GLY A 154 11.91 8.60 11.98
N VAL A 155 11.21 7.71 11.29
CA VAL A 155 10.04 8.02 10.47
C VAL A 155 8.81 7.44 11.13
N HIS A 156 7.76 8.22 11.25
CA HIS A 156 6.45 7.80 11.73
C HIS A 156 5.60 7.30 10.56
N PHE A 157 5.14 6.06 10.64
CA PHE A 157 4.31 5.42 9.62
C PHE A 157 2.88 5.27 10.12
N ILE A 158 1.91 5.64 9.28
CA ILE A 158 0.49 5.62 9.62
C ILE A 158 -0.26 4.82 8.56
N GLY A 159 -0.95 3.76 8.95
CA GLY A 159 -1.87 3.01 8.10
C GLY A 159 -3.30 3.45 8.36
N LEU A 160 -3.93 4.08 7.36
CA LEU A 160 -5.33 4.51 7.41
C LEU A 160 -6.21 3.55 6.64
N VAL A 161 -7.42 3.32 7.15
CA VAL A 161 -8.44 2.49 6.51
C VAL A 161 -9.56 3.38 6.04
N ASN A 162 -9.79 3.45 4.73
CA ASN A 162 -10.79 4.32 4.13
C ASN A 162 -11.74 3.60 3.17
N VAL A 163 -11.78 2.26 3.24
CA VAL A 163 -12.57 1.42 2.33
C VAL A 163 -13.79 0.75 2.98
N VAL A 164 -13.92 0.81 4.32
CA VAL A 164 -14.99 0.09 5.04
C VAL A 164 -16.36 0.76 4.86
N ASN A 165 -16.40 2.09 4.83
CA ASN A 165 -17.63 2.86 4.73
C ASN A 165 -17.66 3.72 3.47
N PHE A 166 -17.73 3.07 2.31
CA PHE A 166 -17.84 3.80 1.04
C PHE A 166 -19.08 4.69 1.01
N GLN A 167 -18.86 5.95 0.69
CA GLN A 167 -19.93 6.91 0.40
C GLN A 167 -20.37 6.80 -1.07
N GLY A 168 -21.48 7.45 -1.41
CA GLY A 168 -21.96 7.48 -2.79
C GLY A 168 -20.85 7.81 -3.80
N ASN A 169 -20.92 7.21 -4.98
CA ASN A 169 -19.92 7.32 -6.06
C ASN A 169 -18.54 6.68 -5.79
N GLY A 170 -18.45 5.72 -4.87
CA GLY A 170 -17.20 5.00 -4.60
C GLY A 170 -16.14 5.84 -3.85
N LEU A 171 -16.56 6.82 -3.09
CA LEU A 171 -15.66 7.62 -2.25
C LEU A 171 -15.37 6.91 -0.95
N GLY A 172 -14.09 6.81 -0.59
CA GLY A 172 -13.63 6.32 0.70
C GLY A 172 -13.99 7.27 1.84
N ASN A 173 -13.97 6.76 3.06
CA ASN A 173 -14.25 7.52 4.27
C ASN A 173 -13.41 7.00 5.44
N LEU A 174 -12.73 7.88 6.16
CA LEU A 174 -11.99 7.54 7.38
C LEU A 174 -12.91 7.46 8.60
N GLY A 175 -13.84 8.41 8.71
CA GLY A 175 -14.75 8.52 9.83
C GLY A 175 -14.16 9.21 11.05
N HIS A 176 -15.08 9.61 11.95
CA HIS A 176 -14.73 10.43 13.11
C HIS A 176 -13.71 9.77 14.04
N ASP A 177 -13.93 8.51 14.40
CA ASP A 177 -13.10 7.81 15.39
C ASP A 177 -11.65 7.65 14.91
N GLN A 178 -11.46 7.39 13.61
CA GLN A 178 -10.13 7.29 13.03
C GLN A 178 -9.45 8.66 12.93
N LEU A 179 -10.18 9.72 12.59
CA LEU A 179 -9.65 11.08 12.55
C LEU A 179 -9.26 11.58 13.95
N GLU A 180 -10.07 11.31 14.97
CA GLU A 180 -9.72 11.63 16.36
C GLU A 180 -8.48 10.84 16.82
N TRP A 181 -8.40 9.55 16.45
CA TRP A 181 -7.23 8.76 16.73
C TRP A 181 -5.99 9.33 16.02
N LEU A 182 -6.09 9.72 14.75
CA LEU A 182 -4.99 10.28 13.96
C LEU A 182 -4.46 11.57 14.61
N GLU A 183 -5.35 12.50 14.99
CA GLU A 183 -4.97 13.72 15.70
C GLU A 183 -4.23 13.40 17.00
N ASN A 184 -4.74 12.44 17.77
CA ASN A 184 -4.11 12.01 19.01
C ASN A 184 -2.74 11.34 18.80
N ASP A 185 -2.57 10.63 17.71
CA ASP A 185 -1.34 9.93 17.35
C ASP A 185 -0.22 10.90 16.97
N VAL A 186 -0.53 11.92 16.15
CA VAL A 186 0.50 12.83 15.64
C VAL A 186 0.77 14.05 16.52
N LYS A 187 -0.15 14.46 17.38
CA LYS A 187 -0.03 15.72 18.18
C LYS A 187 1.22 15.81 19.07
N HIS A 188 1.84 14.67 19.35
CA HIS A 188 3.04 14.58 20.19
C HIS A 188 4.34 14.53 19.37
N LEU A 189 4.24 14.44 18.06
CA LEU A 189 5.39 14.38 17.19
C LEU A 189 6.07 15.76 17.07
N SER A 190 7.38 15.76 16.89
CA SER A 190 8.07 16.97 16.50
C SER A 190 7.65 17.41 15.09
N ALA A 191 7.55 18.73 14.86
CA ALA A 191 7.28 19.27 13.52
C ALA A 191 8.34 18.88 12.47
N SER A 192 9.49 18.36 12.88
CA SER A 192 10.53 17.83 12.01
C SER A 192 10.47 16.32 11.82
N THR A 193 9.53 15.61 12.45
CA THR A 193 9.37 14.16 12.30
C THR A 193 8.80 13.86 10.90
N PRO A 194 9.52 13.10 10.05
CA PRO A 194 8.95 12.67 8.78
C PRO A 194 7.79 11.71 9.01
N ILE A 195 6.67 11.92 8.30
CA ILE A 195 5.49 11.07 8.39
C ILE A 195 5.25 10.43 7.02
N VAL A 196 4.98 9.13 7.01
CA VAL A 196 4.54 8.38 5.83
C VAL A 196 3.14 7.84 6.09
N VAL A 197 2.17 8.31 5.33
CA VAL A 197 0.78 7.84 5.41
C VAL A 197 0.50 6.83 4.31
N MET A 198 -0.12 5.72 4.68
CA MET A 198 -0.56 4.64 3.80
C MET A 198 -2.08 4.57 3.83
N ALA A 199 -2.71 4.61 2.68
CA ALA A 199 -4.14 4.35 2.49
C ALA A 199 -4.33 3.71 1.12
N HIS A 200 -5.42 2.97 0.91
CA HIS A 200 -5.70 2.38 -0.40
C HIS A 200 -6.29 3.42 -1.36
N VAL A 201 -7.42 3.98 -1.02
CA VAL A 201 -8.01 5.07 -1.79
C VAL A 201 -7.27 6.37 -1.50
N PRO A 202 -6.91 7.19 -2.52
CA PRO A 202 -6.24 8.47 -2.29
C PRO A 202 -7.00 9.37 -1.32
N LEU A 203 -6.27 10.04 -0.41
CA LEU A 203 -6.88 11.00 0.52
C LEU A 203 -7.46 12.23 -0.17
N TRP A 204 -7.01 12.53 -1.37
CA TRP A 204 -7.54 13.60 -2.23
C TRP A 204 -8.02 13.05 -3.55
N ILE A 205 -8.96 13.75 -4.18
CA ILE A 205 -9.45 13.40 -5.52
C ILE A 205 -8.43 13.91 -6.54
N VAL A 206 -7.75 12.98 -7.22
CA VAL A 206 -6.76 13.29 -8.25
C VAL A 206 -7.44 13.85 -9.50
N TYR A 207 -8.61 13.29 -9.86
CA TYR A 207 -9.43 13.74 -10.98
C TYR A 207 -10.90 13.51 -10.64
N GLN A 208 -11.67 14.59 -10.51
CA GLN A 208 -13.04 14.55 -9.98
C GLN A 208 -13.99 13.64 -10.76
N ASP A 209 -13.82 13.55 -12.10
CA ASP A 209 -14.67 12.70 -12.93
C ASP A 209 -14.48 11.20 -12.68
N TRP A 210 -13.37 10.79 -12.09
CA TRP A 210 -13.15 9.39 -11.71
C TRP A 210 -13.83 8.98 -10.40
N GLY A 211 -14.18 9.95 -9.57
CA GLY A 211 -14.85 9.70 -8.29
C GLY A 211 -13.98 9.04 -7.20
N TRP A 212 -12.75 8.64 -7.50
CA TRP A 212 -11.85 8.03 -6.53
C TRP A 212 -11.17 9.05 -5.63
N GLY A 213 -11.48 8.98 -4.35
CA GLY A 213 -10.93 9.86 -3.33
C GLY A 213 -11.57 9.58 -1.98
N THR A 214 -11.19 10.33 -0.95
CA THR A 214 -11.71 10.18 0.42
C THR A 214 -12.45 11.44 0.82
N VAL A 215 -13.73 11.30 1.22
CA VAL A 215 -14.63 12.46 1.47
C VAL A 215 -14.14 13.35 2.60
N ASP A 216 -13.52 12.77 3.63
CA ASP A 216 -12.94 13.46 4.79
C ASP A 216 -11.40 13.51 4.75
N GLY A 217 -10.81 13.18 3.61
CA GLY A 217 -9.37 13.20 3.41
C GLY A 217 -8.73 14.56 3.65
N ALA A 218 -9.44 15.66 3.34
CA ALA A 218 -8.96 17.00 3.64
C ALA A 218 -8.79 17.24 5.15
N GLN A 219 -9.62 16.65 6.00
CA GLN A 219 -9.49 16.75 7.46
C GLN A 219 -8.22 16.03 7.91
N ALA A 220 -7.97 14.81 7.39
CA ALA A 220 -6.73 14.07 7.70
C ALA A 220 -5.47 14.80 7.26
N LEU A 221 -5.52 15.56 6.16
CA LEU A 221 -4.38 16.36 5.66
C LEU A 221 -4.16 17.66 6.46
N HIS A 222 -5.14 18.08 7.26
CA HIS A 222 -5.04 19.24 8.14
C HIS A 222 -4.49 18.91 9.53
N ILE A 223 -4.60 17.68 9.95
CA ILE A 223 -4.02 17.11 11.17
C ILE A 223 -2.51 17.02 11.03
#